data_13f680b80f9c06924902bec6b4d2f97a
#
_entry.id   13f680b80f9c06924902bec6b4d2f97a
#
_cell.length_a   1.000
_cell.length_b   1.000
_cell.length_c   1.000
_cell.angle_alpha   90.00
_cell.angle_beta   90.00
_cell.angle_gamma   90.00
#
_symmetry.space_group_name_H-M   'P 1'
#
loop_
_entity.id
_entity.type
_entity.pdbx_description
1 polymer ?
#
loop_
_entity_poly.entity_id
_entity_poly.type
_entity_poly.pdbx_seq_one_letter_code
_entity_poly.pdbx_strand_id
1 'polypeptide(L)'
;MTPLLPALLLVVQAATAAPPPPSDTVRPHTLARPPASDGHLDSLAWGAPQVRIRTGQGTASIWLLRASDTLFVAAAIPDRSRSWADALAVCLDVAGDRAAAPAHDDFQWSLQRTLDSSVIFRGRAGRWEPPLDDPDWRLRTERGGGGWEVGGADAPDGWTVVLRLDPAWLDGAAGRRPAIGFRIHDDDPNGWYAWPAPRGPAGATLVERTPAMWVPLE
;
A
#
# COMPACT_ATOMS: atom_id res chain seq x y z
N MET A 1 30.21 -37.08 44.87
CA MET A 1 29.31 -35.97 44.45
C MET A 1 29.80 -35.44 43.13
N THR A 2 29.15 -35.84 42.04
CA THR A 2 29.53 -35.46 40.68
C THR A 2 28.65 -34.26 40.24
N PRO A 3 29.20 -33.14 39.79
CA PRO A 3 28.41 -32.01 39.35
C PRO A 3 27.80 -32.28 37.97
N LEU A 4 26.48 -32.15 37.87
CA LEU A 4 25.73 -32.13 36.61
C LEU A 4 25.91 -30.77 35.94
N LEU A 5 26.53 -30.75 34.77
CA LEU A 5 26.60 -29.60 33.89
C LEU A 5 25.23 -29.42 33.19
N PRO A 6 24.66 -28.21 33.17
CA PRO A 6 23.43 -27.96 32.39
C PRO A 6 23.77 -27.94 30.89
N ALA A 7 23.02 -28.73 30.13
CA ALA A 7 23.07 -28.70 28.68
C ALA A 7 22.40 -27.39 28.17
N LEU A 8 23.18 -26.54 27.51
CA LEU A 8 22.70 -25.34 26.87
C LEU A 8 21.99 -25.71 25.57
N LEU A 9 20.66 -25.61 25.54
CA LEU A 9 19.88 -25.87 24.33
C LEU A 9 19.99 -24.66 23.42
N LEU A 10 20.78 -24.78 22.36
CA LEU A 10 20.89 -23.77 21.32
C LEU A 10 19.67 -23.86 20.41
N VAL A 11 18.69 -22.98 20.58
CA VAL A 11 17.55 -22.87 19.66
C VAL A 11 18.04 -22.07 18.43
N VAL A 12 18.37 -22.79 17.38
CA VAL A 12 18.62 -22.20 16.06
C VAL A 12 17.25 -21.79 15.48
N GLN A 13 16.92 -20.51 15.54
CA GLN A 13 15.82 -19.98 14.77
C GLN A 13 16.19 -20.05 13.28
N ALA A 14 15.56 -20.97 12.57
CA ALA A 14 15.62 -20.99 11.11
C ALA A 14 15.02 -19.68 10.60
N ALA A 15 15.83 -18.82 10.01
CA ALA A 15 15.36 -17.68 9.26
C ALA A 15 14.48 -18.21 8.11
N THR A 16 13.17 -18.00 8.20
CA THR A 16 12.25 -18.28 7.10
C THR A 16 12.68 -17.41 5.93
N ALA A 17 13.14 -18.04 4.86
CA ALA A 17 13.47 -17.34 3.62
C ALA A 17 12.26 -16.52 3.17
N ALA A 18 12.48 -15.27 2.78
CA ALA A 18 11.45 -14.43 2.21
C ALA A 18 10.81 -15.15 1.01
N PRO A 19 9.48 -15.08 0.83
CA PRO A 19 8.83 -15.67 -0.33
C PRO A 19 9.44 -15.08 -1.61
N PRO A 20 9.53 -15.88 -2.69
CA PRO A 20 10.04 -15.38 -3.96
C PRO A 20 9.19 -14.21 -4.44
N PRO A 21 9.80 -13.19 -5.04
CA PRO A 21 9.10 -12.02 -5.53
C PRO A 21 8.07 -12.42 -6.59
N PRO A 22 6.93 -11.71 -6.66
CA PRO A 22 6.00 -11.90 -7.77
C PRO A 22 6.73 -11.64 -9.08
N SER A 23 6.54 -12.52 -10.05
CA SER A 23 7.18 -12.43 -11.37
C SER A 23 6.48 -11.47 -12.32
N ASP A 24 5.27 -11.07 -11.98
CA ASP A 24 4.40 -10.30 -12.86
C ASP A 24 4.51 -8.80 -12.54
N THR A 25 4.47 -7.98 -13.59
CA THR A 25 4.34 -6.53 -13.49
C THR A 25 2.87 -6.14 -13.53
N VAL A 26 2.55 -4.99 -12.96
CA VAL A 26 1.23 -4.37 -13.11
C VAL A 26 1.31 -3.11 -13.94
N ARG A 27 0.45 -3.03 -14.96
CA ARG A 27 0.41 -1.89 -15.87
C ARG A 27 -0.78 -1.01 -15.57
N PRO A 28 -0.57 0.29 -15.23
CA PRO A 28 -1.65 1.24 -15.13
C PRO A 28 -2.38 1.42 -16.47
N HIS A 29 -3.70 1.60 -16.43
CA HIS A 29 -4.46 2.04 -17.60
C HIS A 29 -4.13 3.49 -17.93
N THR A 30 -3.80 3.76 -19.18
CA THR A 30 -3.56 5.14 -19.64
C THR A 30 -4.90 5.82 -19.94
N LEU A 31 -5.12 6.97 -19.34
CA LEU A 31 -6.29 7.80 -19.54
C LEU A 31 -5.95 9.05 -20.36
N ALA A 32 -6.86 9.46 -21.22
CA ALA A 32 -6.73 10.71 -21.97
C ALA A 32 -6.93 11.95 -21.08
N ARG A 33 -7.64 11.79 -19.96
CA ARG A 33 -7.90 12.85 -18.98
C ARG A 33 -7.74 12.30 -17.57
N PRO A 34 -7.20 13.10 -16.63
CA PRO A 34 -7.09 12.67 -15.24
C PRO A 34 -8.49 12.44 -14.66
N PRO A 35 -8.66 11.41 -13.79
CA PRO A 35 -9.87 11.26 -13.00
C PRO A 35 -9.97 12.38 -11.95
N ALA A 36 -11.17 12.65 -11.47
CA ALA A 36 -11.35 13.51 -10.31
C ALA A 36 -10.76 12.86 -9.06
N SER A 37 -10.16 13.67 -8.18
CA SER A 37 -9.61 13.19 -6.89
C SER A 37 -10.64 13.39 -5.75
N ASP A 38 -11.94 13.28 -6.06
CA ASP A 38 -13.03 13.49 -5.11
C ASP A 38 -13.60 12.19 -4.52
N GLY A 39 -13.03 11.05 -4.92
CA GLY A 39 -13.47 9.72 -4.51
C GLY A 39 -14.56 9.12 -5.40
N HIS A 40 -15.14 9.86 -6.33
CA HIS A 40 -16.11 9.29 -7.26
C HIS A 40 -15.43 8.48 -8.35
N LEU A 41 -15.92 7.26 -8.56
CA LEU A 41 -15.33 6.33 -9.51
C LEU A 41 -16.12 6.29 -10.81
N ASP A 42 -15.45 6.57 -11.94
CA ASP A 42 -15.98 6.28 -13.27
C ASP A 42 -15.40 4.96 -13.81
N SER A 43 -15.71 3.86 -13.10
CA SER A 43 -15.16 2.55 -13.38
C SER A 43 -15.52 2.01 -14.78
N LEU A 44 -16.61 2.51 -15.38
CA LEU A 44 -17.00 2.13 -16.74
C LEU A 44 -16.01 2.70 -17.77
N ALA A 45 -15.52 3.93 -17.55
CA ALA A 45 -14.52 4.54 -18.42
C ALA A 45 -13.11 3.98 -18.20
N TRP A 46 -12.83 3.39 -17.02
CA TRP A 46 -11.50 2.89 -16.66
C TRP A 46 -11.27 1.42 -17.00
N GLY A 47 -12.31 0.68 -17.37
CA GLY A 47 -12.24 -0.73 -17.67
C GLY A 47 -12.09 -1.62 -16.42
N ALA A 48 -11.55 -2.82 -16.61
CA ALA A 48 -11.42 -3.78 -15.50
C ALA A 48 -10.35 -3.35 -14.48
N PRO A 49 -10.57 -3.57 -13.17
CA PRO A 49 -9.54 -3.31 -12.17
C PRO A 49 -8.35 -4.26 -12.35
N GLN A 50 -7.13 -3.72 -12.19
CA GLN A 50 -5.91 -4.51 -12.27
C GLN A 50 -5.69 -5.36 -11.02
N VAL A 51 -6.20 -4.92 -9.88
CA VAL A 51 -6.05 -5.63 -8.61
C VAL A 51 -7.41 -5.92 -8.01
N ARG A 52 -7.57 -7.14 -7.51
CA ARG A 52 -8.74 -7.60 -6.77
C ARG A 52 -8.30 -8.22 -5.46
N ILE A 53 -8.86 -7.75 -4.36
CA ILE A 53 -8.57 -8.26 -3.02
C ILE A 53 -9.86 -8.80 -2.42
N ARG A 54 -9.89 -10.09 -2.13
CA ARG A 54 -11.04 -10.71 -1.47
C ARG A 54 -11.02 -10.36 0.02
N THR A 55 -12.05 -9.67 0.47
CA THR A 55 -12.28 -9.30 1.87
C THR A 55 -13.35 -10.16 2.51
N GLY A 56 -13.62 -9.97 3.80
CA GLY A 56 -14.74 -10.62 4.49
C GLY A 56 -16.11 -10.18 3.98
N GLN A 57 -16.21 -8.97 3.44
CA GLN A 57 -17.47 -8.37 3.00
C GLN A 57 -17.66 -8.39 1.48
N GLY A 58 -16.68 -8.87 0.71
CA GLY A 58 -16.77 -8.96 -0.74
C GLY A 58 -15.41 -8.95 -1.44
N THR A 59 -15.35 -8.33 -2.61
CA THR A 59 -14.10 -8.19 -3.36
C THR A 59 -13.83 -6.70 -3.62
N ALA A 60 -12.79 -6.18 -2.99
CA ALA A 60 -12.28 -4.87 -3.30
C ALA A 60 -11.66 -4.85 -4.70
N SER A 61 -11.93 -3.78 -5.44
CA SER A 61 -11.42 -3.55 -6.78
C SER A 61 -10.52 -2.33 -6.76
N ILE A 62 -9.31 -2.44 -7.32
CA ILE A 62 -8.34 -1.35 -7.37
C ILE A 62 -7.91 -1.13 -8.81
N TRP A 63 -7.99 0.11 -9.25
CA TRP A 63 -7.52 0.58 -10.54
C TRP A 63 -6.25 1.38 -10.36
N LEU A 64 -5.26 1.06 -11.17
CA LEU A 64 -4.06 1.86 -11.36
C LEU A 64 -4.23 2.61 -12.67
N LEU A 65 -4.25 3.93 -12.60
CA LEU A 65 -4.55 4.79 -13.74
C LEU A 65 -3.40 5.77 -13.93
N ARG A 66 -3.04 6.04 -15.17
CA ARG A 66 -2.03 7.04 -15.52
C ARG A 66 -2.64 8.07 -16.45
N ALA A 67 -2.52 9.34 -16.08
CA ALA A 67 -2.84 10.46 -16.97
C ALA A 67 -1.61 11.38 -17.04
N SER A 68 -1.03 11.53 -18.22
CA SER A 68 0.31 12.10 -18.38
C SER A 68 1.31 11.35 -17.48
N ASP A 69 2.06 12.04 -16.61
CA ASP A 69 3.05 11.45 -15.71
C ASP A 69 2.51 11.19 -14.29
N THR A 70 1.24 11.49 -14.05
CA THR A 70 0.58 11.33 -12.75
C THR A 70 -0.03 9.93 -12.62
N LEU A 71 0.21 9.27 -11.48
CA LEU A 71 -0.42 8.01 -11.12
C LEU A 71 -1.63 8.28 -10.23
N PHE A 72 -2.72 7.58 -10.53
CA PHE A 72 -3.91 7.53 -9.67
C PHE A 72 -4.12 6.10 -9.21
N VAL A 73 -4.38 5.94 -7.94
CA VAL A 73 -4.84 4.69 -7.34
C VAL A 73 -6.28 4.90 -6.92
N ALA A 74 -7.20 4.26 -7.62
CA ALA A 74 -8.61 4.33 -7.30
C ALA A 74 -9.08 2.98 -6.74
N ALA A 75 -9.87 2.98 -5.68
CA ALA A 75 -10.37 1.75 -5.07
C ALA A 75 -11.85 1.84 -4.71
N ALA A 76 -12.56 0.72 -4.93
CA ALA A 76 -13.89 0.45 -4.39
C ALA A 76 -13.77 -0.70 -3.40
N ILE A 77 -14.12 -0.45 -2.15
CA ILE A 77 -13.96 -1.38 -1.05
C ILE A 77 -15.34 -1.71 -0.49
N PRO A 78 -15.82 -2.96 -0.66
CA PRO A 78 -17.08 -3.38 -0.07
C PRO A 78 -16.94 -3.45 1.44
N ASP A 79 -17.80 -2.71 2.13
CA ASP A 79 -17.84 -2.63 3.57
C ASP A 79 -19.14 -1.97 4.01
N ARG A 80 -19.99 -2.72 4.71
CA ARG A 80 -21.31 -2.29 5.18
C ARG A 80 -21.27 -1.64 6.54
N SER A 81 -20.25 -1.89 7.32
CA SER A 81 -19.97 -1.20 8.56
C SER A 81 -19.15 0.06 8.28
N ARG A 82 -19.39 1.10 9.04
CA ARG A 82 -18.58 2.30 8.95
C ARG A 82 -17.75 2.46 10.22
N SER A 83 -16.47 2.22 10.11
CA SER A 83 -15.54 2.47 11.19
C SER A 83 -14.52 3.54 10.81
N TRP A 84 -14.07 4.29 11.79
CA TRP A 84 -12.99 5.26 11.62
C TRP A 84 -11.64 4.60 11.32
N ALA A 85 -11.49 3.32 11.65
CA ALA A 85 -10.27 2.56 11.44
C ALA A 85 -10.24 1.82 10.09
N ASP A 86 -11.34 1.85 9.30
CA ASP A 86 -11.33 1.31 7.94
C ASP A 86 -10.31 2.07 7.09
N ALA A 87 -9.40 1.35 6.47
CA ALA A 87 -8.30 1.96 5.75
C ALA A 87 -7.82 1.14 4.55
N LEU A 88 -7.36 1.86 3.52
CA LEU A 88 -6.52 1.33 2.46
C LEU A 88 -5.10 1.85 2.64
N ALA A 89 -4.13 0.96 2.81
CA ALA A 89 -2.72 1.32 2.70
C ALA A 89 -2.24 1.07 1.27
N VAL A 90 -1.65 2.11 0.68
CA VAL A 90 -0.94 2.05 -0.60
C VAL A 90 0.54 2.13 -0.28
N CYS A 91 1.28 1.06 -0.57
CA CYS A 91 2.71 0.96 -0.33
C CYS A 91 3.46 1.12 -1.67
N LEU A 92 4.48 1.97 -1.70
CA LEU A 92 5.26 2.27 -2.91
C LEU A 92 6.76 2.26 -2.58
N ASP A 93 7.50 1.40 -3.26
CA ASP A 93 8.96 1.43 -3.37
C ASP A 93 9.30 2.30 -4.57
N VAL A 94 9.70 3.54 -4.30
CA VAL A 94 9.97 4.54 -5.35
C VAL A 94 11.25 4.20 -6.12
N ALA A 95 12.27 3.72 -5.47
CA ALA A 95 13.54 3.36 -6.12
C ALA A 95 13.46 2.02 -6.85
N GLY A 96 12.48 1.17 -6.56
CA GLY A 96 12.33 -0.15 -7.15
C GLY A 96 13.46 -1.11 -6.77
N ASP A 97 14.07 -0.93 -5.61
CA ASP A 97 15.17 -1.76 -5.14
C ASP A 97 14.68 -3.04 -4.47
N ARG A 98 13.38 -3.07 -4.08
CA ARG A 98 12.70 -4.22 -3.51
C ARG A 98 13.41 -4.75 -2.26
N ALA A 99 13.71 -3.84 -1.36
CA ALA A 99 14.35 -4.14 -0.09
C ALA A 99 13.57 -5.20 0.72
N ALA A 100 14.28 -5.96 1.56
CA ALA A 100 13.64 -6.98 2.42
C ALA A 100 12.79 -6.38 3.55
N ALA A 101 12.97 -5.09 3.85
CA ALA A 101 12.24 -4.35 4.87
C ALA A 101 12.18 -2.87 4.48
N PRO A 102 11.21 -2.09 5.01
CA PRO A 102 11.02 -0.69 4.63
C PRO A 102 12.30 0.15 4.76
N ALA A 103 12.68 0.81 3.68
CA ALA A 103 13.84 1.67 3.51
C ALA A 103 13.41 3.12 3.27
N HIS A 104 14.36 4.04 3.14
CA HIS A 104 14.09 5.48 3.05
C HIS A 104 13.35 5.93 1.78
N ASP A 105 13.33 5.09 0.77
CA ASP A 105 12.66 5.26 -0.52
C ASP A 105 11.32 4.53 -0.62
N ASP A 106 10.95 3.83 0.48
CA ASP A 106 9.65 3.20 0.61
C ASP A 106 8.66 4.13 1.33
N PHE A 107 7.44 4.20 0.79
CA PHE A 107 6.38 5.03 1.32
C PHE A 107 5.09 4.25 1.49
N GLN A 108 4.28 4.64 2.46
CA GLN A 108 2.97 4.09 2.72
C GLN A 108 1.97 5.24 2.94
N TRP A 109 0.96 5.33 2.09
CA TRP A 109 -0.22 6.16 2.34
C TRP A 109 -1.26 5.32 3.04
N SER A 110 -1.59 5.66 4.27
CA SER A 110 -2.70 5.08 5.02
C SER A 110 -3.93 5.97 4.80
N LEU A 111 -4.80 5.55 3.90
CA LEU A 111 -5.98 6.29 3.47
C LEU A 111 -7.17 5.78 4.28
N GLN A 112 -7.61 6.57 5.25
CA GLN A 112 -8.75 6.19 6.08
C GLN A 112 -10.06 6.56 5.39
N ARG A 113 -11.10 5.77 5.64
CA ARG A 113 -12.44 6.01 5.08
C ARG A 113 -12.97 7.40 5.38
N THR A 114 -12.69 7.94 6.57
CA THR A 114 -13.07 9.30 6.96
C THR A 114 -12.16 10.38 6.36
N LEU A 115 -11.03 10.01 5.78
CA LEU A 115 -9.95 10.84 5.22
C LEU A 115 -9.25 11.78 6.22
N ASP A 116 -9.89 12.19 7.30
CA ASP A 116 -9.35 13.17 8.26
C ASP A 116 -8.05 12.73 8.93
N SER A 117 -7.85 11.42 8.99
CA SER A 117 -6.65 10.80 9.56
C SER A 117 -5.76 10.12 8.50
N SER A 118 -5.98 10.43 7.22
CA SER A 118 -5.10 9.92 6.16
C SER A 118 -3.70 10.49 6.32
N VAL A 119 -2.71 9.62 6.37
CA VAL A 119 -1.32 9.97 6.63
C VAL A 119 -0.39 9.22 5.70
N ILE A 120 0.81 9.78 5.53
CA ILE A 120 1.91 9.13 4.85
C ILE A 120 2.98 8.71 5.86
N PHE A 121 3.54 7.53 5.67
CA PHE A 121 4.70 7.03 6.39
C PHE A 121 5.86 6.84 5.43
N ARG A 122 7.07 6.92 5.96
CA ARG A 122 8.31 6.60 5.26
C ARG A 122 8.99 5.42 5.94
N GLY A 123 9.57 4.54 5.15
CA GLY A 123 10.39 3.45 5.66
C GLY A 123 11.71 3.97 6.24
N ARG A 124 12.09 3.46 7.42
CA ARG A 124 13.37 3.77 8.05
C ARG A 124 13.83 2.60 8.91
N ALA A 125 15.00 2.07 8.61
CA ALA A 125 15.58 0.95 9.36
C ALA A 125 14.61 -0.23 9.58
N GLY A 126 13.82 -0.58 8.56
CA GLY A 126 12.86 -1.69 8.59
C GLY A 126 11.54 -1.38 9.28
N ARG A 127 11.21 -0.13 9.53
CA ARG A 127 9.98 0.33 10.18
C ARG A 127 9.32 1.46 9.40
N TRP A 128 8.02 1.63 9.60
CA TRP A 128 7.29 2.79 9.15
C TRP A 128 7.37 3.88 10.20
N GLU A 129 7.80 5.06 9.82
CA GLU A 129 7.89 6.22 10.69
C GLU A 129 7.10 7.39 10.08
N PRO A 130 6.34 8.14 10.91
CA PRO A 130 5.76 9.39 10.45
C PRO A 130 6.90 10.38 10.16
N PRO A 131 6.77 11.21 9.12
CA PRO A 131 7.84 12.09 8.65
C PRO A 131 7.97 13.39 9.48
N LEU A 132 8.09 13.30 10.78
CA LEU A 132 7.97 14.45 11.67
C LEU A 132 9.15 15.43 11.64
N ASP A 133 10.34 15.01 11.18
CA ASP A 133 11.59 15.75 11.41
C ASP A 133 12.33 16.18 10.13
N ASP A 134 11.79 15.91 8.94
CA ASP A 134 12.40 16.29 7.67
C ASP A 134 11.65 17.48 7.05
N PRO A 135 12.21 18.70 7.00
CA PRO A 135 11.53 19.86 6.44
C PRO A 135 11.21 19.69 4.93
N ASP A 136 12.06 19.03 4.16
CA ASP A 136 11.80 18.73 2.77
C ASP A 136 10.69 17.68 2.61
N TRP A 137 10.59 16.80 3.59
CA TRP A 137 9.57 15.80 3.69
C TRP A 137 8.18 16.38 3.97
N ARG A 138 8.06 17.41 4.81
CA ARG A 138 6.77 18.07 5.09
C ARG A 138 6.09 18.57 3.83
N LEU A 139 6.83 19.12 2.90
CA LEU A 139 6.29 19.58 1.61
C LEU A 139 5.71 18.43 0.78
N ARG A 140 6.24 17.20 0.95
CA ARG A 140 5.78 16.00 0.25
C ARG A 140 4.68 15.25 1.01
N THR A 141 4.43 15.60 2.27
CA THR A 141 3.46 14.92 3.15
C THR A 141 2.20 15.71 3.39
N GLU A 142 2.21 17.00 3.11
CA GLU A 142 1.02 17.81 3.25
C GLU A 142 -0.01 17.41 2.19
N ARG A 143 -1.19 17.04 2.66
CA ARG A 143 -2.33 16.73 1.80
C ARG A 143 -2.63 17.94 0.90
N GLY A 144 -2.62 17.72 -0.42
CA GLY A 144 -2.81 18.78 -1.41
C GLY A 144 -1.59 19.68 -1.67
N GLY A 145 -0.53 19.61 -0.86
CA GLY A 145 0.71 20.41 -1.01
C GLY A 145 1.97 19.59 -1.32
N GLY A 146 2.01 18.33 -0.91
CA GLY A 146 3.20 17.47 -0.98
C GLY A 146 3.31 16.57 -2.20
N GLY A 147 2.67 16.91 -3.31
CA GLY A 147 2.70 16.06 -4.52
C GLY A 147 1.78 14.84 -4.43
N TRP A 148 0.85 14.82 -3.51
CA TRP A 148 -0.22 13.83 -3.42
C TRP A 148 -1.54 14.46 -2.96
N GLU A 149 -2.64 13.82 -3.36
CA GLU A 149 -3.98 14.26 -3.02
C GLU A 149 -4.88 13.03 -2.86
N VAL A 150 -5.84 13.09 -1.94
CA VAL A 150 -6.80 12.01 -1.73
C VAL A 150 -8.21 12.54 -1.59
N GLY A 151 -9.14 11.90 -2.25
CA GLY A 151 -10.57 12.06 -2.07
C GLY A 151 -11.24 10.72 -1.83
N GLY A 152 -12.32 10.72 -1.08
CA GLY A 152 -13.11 9.53 -0.78
C GLY A 152 -14.58 9.82 -0.70
N ALA A 153 -15.39 8.80 -0.91
CA ALA A 153 -16.84 8.88 -0.84
C ALA A 153 -17.40 7.60 -0.23
N ASP A 154 -18.46 7.73 0.55
CA ASP A 154 -19.26 6.58 0.97
C ASP A 154 -20.15 6.11 -0.20
N ALA A 155 -20.32 4.80 -0.32
CA ALA A 155 -21.19 4.12 -1.25
C ALA A 155 -22.18 3.23 -0.47
N PRO A 156 -23.34 2.84 -1.06
CA PRO A 156 -24.34 2.04 -0.35
C PRO A 156 -23.82 0.73 0.24
N ASP A 157 -22.87 0.09 -0.43
CA ASP A 157 -22.31 -1.21 -0.03
C ASP A 157 -20.83 -1.12 0.36
N GLY A 158 -20.30 0.10 0.65
CA GLY A 158 -18.90 0.28 0.98
C GLY A 158 -18.43 1.72 0.88
N TRP A 159 -17.19 1.89 0.45
CA TRP A 159 -16.59 3.19 0.24
C TRP A 159 -15.61 3.18 -0.92
N THR A 160 -15.30 4.35 -1.40
CA THR A 160 -14.39 4.56 -2.51
C THR A 160 -13.33 5.58 -2.14
N VAL A 161 -12.16 5.46 -2.76
CA VAL A 161 -11.06 6.39 -2.56
C VAL A 161 -10.27 6.54 -3.85
N VAL A 162 -9.79 7.75 -4.10
CA VAL A 162 -8.86 8.07 -5.19
C VAL A 162 -7.66 8.78 -4.59
N LEU A 163 -6.48 8.18 -4.72
CA LEU A 163 -5.19 8.77 -4.39
C LEU A 163 -4.54 9.21 -5.69
N ARG A 164 -4.15 10.47 -5.78
CA ARG A 164 -3.32 11.05 -6.82
C ARG A 164 -1.88 11.15 -6.34
N LEU A 165 -0.94 10.71 -7.16
CA LEU A 165 0.50 10.79 -6.91
C LEU A 165 1.17 11.52 -8.07
N ASP A 166 1.82 12.63 -7.78
CA ASP A 166 2.56 13.42 -8.76
C ASP A 166 3.82 12.67 -9.27
N PRO A 167 4.36 13.06 -10.43
CA PRO A 167 5.49 12.36 -11.06
C PRO A 167 6.71 12.20 -10.14
N ALA A 168 6.96 13.16 -9.24
CA ALA A 168 8.07 13.09 -8.31
C ALA A 168 8.07 11.83 -7.41
N TRP A 169 6.91 11.19 -7.22
CA TRP A 169 6.77 9.93 -6.49
C TRP A 169 7.09 8.70 -7.35
N LEU A 170 7.24 8.89 -8.67
CA LEU A 170 7.41 7.81 -9.64
C LEU A 170 8.79 7.86 -10.31
N ASP A 171 9.59 8.87 -9.97
CA ASP A 171 10.98 9.01 -10.43
C ASP A 171 11.87 8.00 -9.70
N GLY A 172 11.77 6.74 -10.11
CA GLY A 172 12.58 5.66 -9.58
C GLY A 172 14.09 5.88 -9.81
N ALA A 173 14.90 5.12 -9.11
CA ALA A 173 16.33 5.08 -9.36
C ALA A 173 16.60 4.66 -10.82
N ALA A 174 17.59 5.26 -11.46
CA ALA A 174 17.89 5.06 -12.87
C ALA A 174 17.86 3.58 -13.29
N GLY A 175 16.96 3.25 -14.21
CA GLY A 175 16.80 1.90 -14.77
C GLY A 175 15.97 0.92 -13.91
N ARG A 176 15.40 1.36 -12.81
CA ARG A 176 14.49 0.55 -11.97
C ARG A 176 13.05 1.09 -12.08
N ARG A 177 12.09 0.21 -11.88
CA ARG A 177 10.67 0.56 -11.87
C ARG A 177 10.17 0.58 -10.43
N PRO A 178 9.39 1.59 -10.03
CA PRO A 178 8.72 1.57 -8.74
C PRO A 178 7.91 0.29 -8.57
N ALA A 179 7.76 -0.19 -7.33
CA ALA A 179 6.93 -1.33 -7.03
C ALA A 179 5.82 -0.96 -6.04
N ILE A 180 4.65 -1.61 -6.18
CA ILE A 180 3.45 -1.25 -5.43
C ILE A 180 2.84 -2.47 -4.73
N GLY A 181 2.31 -2.24 -3.54
CA GLY A 181 1.53 -3.20 -2.77
C GLY A 181 0.35 -2.53 -2.08
N PHE A 182 -0.64 -3.32 -1.69
CA PHE A 182 -1.86 -2.83 -1.04
C PHE A 182 -2.19 -3.63 0.20
N ARG A 183 -2.76 -2.96 1.20
CA ARG A 183 -3.34 -3.57 2.38
C ARG A 183 -4.67 -2.89 2.71
N ILE A 184 -5.69 -3.68 2.97
CA ILE A 184 -6.98 -3.20 3.45
C ILE A 184 -7.13 -3.62 4.91
N HIS A 185 -7.54 -2.69 5.76
CA HIS A 185 -8.03 -2.92 7.09
C HIS A 185 -9.54 -2.66 7.12
N ASP A 186 -10.29 -3.65 7.56
CA ASP A 186 -11.72 -3.61 7.83
C ASP A 186 -11.85 -3.82 9.34
N ASP A 187 -12.30 -2.81 10.06
CA ASP A 187 -12.31 -2.81 11.53
C ASP A 187 -13.51 -3.60 12.11
N ASP A 188 -14.59 -3.73 11.34
CA ASP A 188 -15.80 -4.44 11.80
C ASP A 188 -16.40 -5.36 10.70
N PRO A 189 -16.14 -6.67 10.69
CA PRO A 189 -15.28 -7.41 11.62
C PRO A 189 -13.79 -7.16 11.35
N ASN A 190 -12.98 -7.10 12.37
CA ASN A 190 -11.53 -6.85 12.25
C ASN A 190 -10.86 -7.83 11.28
N GLY A 191 -10.55 -7.33 10.09
CA GLY A 191 -10.00 -8.09 8.98
C GLY A 191 -8.83 -7.37 8.32
N TRP A 192 -7.81 -8.14 7.94
CA TRP A 192 -6.63 -7.64 7.25
C TRP A 192 -6.44 -8.40 5.95
N TYR A 193 -6.38 -7.66 4.85
CA TYR A 193 -6.29 -8.22 3.50
C TYR A 193 -5.19 -7.50 2.74
N ALA A 194 -4.50 -8.19 1.83
CA ALA A 194 -3.39 -7.59 1.10
C ALA A 194 -3.24 -8.12 -0.32
N TRP A 195 -2.52 -7.36 -1.12
CA TRP A 195 -2.05 -7.73 -2.44
C TRP A 195 -0.62 -7.20 -2.65
N PRO A 196 0.28 -7.99 -3.22
CA PRO A 196 0.14 -9.41 -3.59
C PRO A 196 -0.14 -10.28 -2.36
N ALA A 197 -1.00 -11.28 -2.54
CA ALA A 197 -1.60 -12.00 -1.44
C ALA A 197 -0.74 -13.12 -0.86
N PRO A 198 -0.18 -12.96 0.32
CA PRO A 198 -0.06 -14.05 1.28
C PRO A 198 -1.37 -14.17 2.06
N ARG A 199 -1.79 -15.40 2.32
CA ARG A 199 -3.09 -15.65 2.95
C ARG A 199 -3.05 -15.38 4.46
N GLY A 200 -4.14 -14.76 4.99
CA GLY A 200 -4.38 -14.57 6.42
C GLY A 200 -3.80 -13.28 7.02
N PRO A 201 -4.12 -12.97 8.28
CA PRO A 201 -3.73 -11.71 8.94
C PRO A 201 -2.21 -11.49 8.99
N ALA A 202 -1.46 -12.55 9.25
CA ALA A 202 0.01 -12.49 9.21
C ALA A 202 0.54 -12.14 7.82
N GLY A 203 -0.17 -12.55 6.76
CA GLY A 203 0.18 -12.25 5.39
C GLY A 203 0.02 -10.76 5.04
N ALA A 204 -1.04 -10.12 5.52
CA ALA A 204 -1.27 -8.69 5.29
C ALA A 204 -0.16 -7.82 5.92
N THR A 205 0.22 -8.16 7.16
CA THR A 205 1.36 -7.50 7.84
C THR A 205 2.67 -7.74 7.11
N LEU A 206 2.85 -8.94 6.55
CA LEU A 206 4.07 -9.28 5.81
C LEU A 206 4.19 -8.42 4.53
N VAL A 207 3.09 -8.27 3.76
CA VAL A 207 3.10 -7.40 2.56
C VAL A 207 3.47 -5.97 2.93
N GLU A 208 2.86 -5.41 3.95
CA GLU A 208 3.14 -4.05 4.40
C GLU A 208 4.62 -3.84 4.76
N ARG A 209 5.29 -4.87 5.30
CA ARG A 209 6.65 -4.77 5.82
C ARG A 209 7.74 -5.32 4.89
N THR A 210 7.37 -5.78 3.71
CA THR A 210 8.32 -6.47 2.82
C THR A 210 8.23 -5.92 1.39
N PRO A 211 8.91 -4.80 1.08
CA PRO A 211 8.95 -4.22 -0.27
C PRO A 211 9.33 -5.22 -1.35
N ALA A 212 10.18 -6.20 -1.03
CA ALA A 212 10.55 -7.29 -1.95
C ALA A 212 9.36 -8.08 -2.51
N MET A 213 8.19 -8.02 -1.85
CA MET A 213 6.96 -8.68 -2.31
C MET A 213 6.12 -7.81 -3.24
N TRP A 214 6.36 -6.51 -3.29
CA TRP A 214 5.54 -5.59 -4.09
C TRP A 214 5.77 -5.81 -5.59
N VAL A 215 4.75 -5.49 -6.38
CA VAL A 215 4.73 -5.75 -7.81
C VAL A 215 5.25 -4.54 -8.56
N PRO A 216 6.22 -4.71 -9.48
CA PRO A 216 6.73 -3.61 -10.29
C PRO A 216 5.63 -2.97 -11.15
N LEU A 217 5.66 -1.63 -11.23
CA LEU A 217 4.83 -0.83 -12.13
C LEU A 217 5.47 -0.76 -13.52
N GLU A 218 4.66 -0.92 -14.59
CA GLU A 218 5.08 -0.71 -15.99
C GLU A 218 4.72 0.68 -16.51
#